data_ec6d33232618624bbb8db8f5629478bd
#
_entry.id   ec6d33232618624bbb8db8f5629478bd
#
_cell.length_a   1.000
_cell.length_b   1.000
_cell.length_c   1.000
_cell.angle_alpha   90.00
_cell.angle_beta   90.00
_cell.angle_gamma   90.00
#
_symmetry.space_group_name_H-M   'P 1'
#
loop_
_entity.id
_entity.type
_entity.pdbx_description
1 polymer ?
#
loop_
_entity_poly.entity_id
_entity_poly.type
_entity_poly.pdbx_seq_one_letter_code
_entity_poly.pdbx_strand_id
1 'polypeptide(L)'
;MNFPRRQFLGSSAIVLGSTLLDALTTPLWRWRNSLQATATAPPAASPVTFVDVAREAGLNALNVWGAVDHKRYIIEAKGSGLAFFDYDNDGWLDIYFTNGTRLDANWAPGKAPTSHLYKNNRDGTFTDVTEHSGLGRTGWQTGICVGDYDNDGWDDLFCCFWGHNI
;
A
#
# COMPACT_ATOMS: atom_id res chain seq x y z
N MET A 1 22.02 -17.64 10.85
CA MET A 1 22.96 -16.62 10.38
C MET A 1 22.68 -15.33 11.14
N ASN A 2 23.60 -14.93 12.04
CA ASN A 2 23.44 -13.71 12.84
C ASN A 2 23.92 -12.50 12.02
N PHE A 3 23.02 -11.59 11.69
CA PHE A 3 23.39 -10.28 11.16
C PHE A 3 23.67 -9.30 12.31
N PRO A 4 24.85 -8.66 12.38
CA PRO A 4 25.16 -7.71 13.45
C PRO A 4 24.42 -6.38 13.24
N ARG A 5 23.59 -6.03 14.21
CA ARG A 5 22.81 -4.77 14.30
C ARG A 5 23.65 -3.51 14.64
N ARG A 6 24.92 -3.44 14.28
CA ARG A 6 25.80 -2.33 14.70
C ARG A 6 26.64 -1.76 13.58
N GLN A 7 26.01 -1.13 12.59
CA GLN A 7 26.73 -0.27 11.64
C GLN A 7 25.93 0.95 11.14
N PHE A 8 24.97 1.46 11.91
CA PHE A 8 24.19 2.63 11.49
C PHE A 8 24.47 3.93 12.27
N LEU A 9 25.50 3.95 13.13
CA LEU A 9 25.86 5.13 13.97
C LEU A 9 27.35 5.47 13.90
N GLY A 10 27.93 5.55 12.72
CA GLY A 10 29.36 5.82 12.61
C GLY A 10 29.78 6.72 11.47
N SER A 11 29.03 7.79 11.15
CA SER A 11 29.52 8.82 10.21
C SER A 11 28.78 10.15 10.35
N SER A 12 28.72 10.68 11.57
CA SER A 12 28.20 12.04 11.79
C SER A 12 28.90 12.74 12.96
N ALA A 13 30.21 12.83 12.87
CA ALA A 13 30.98 13.69 13.77
C ALA A 13 32.28 14.06 13.06
N ILE A 14 32.31 15.12 12.32
CA ILE A 14 33.40 16.09 12.10
C ILE A 14 32.92 17.08 11.02
N VAL A 15 32.08 18.03 11.37
CA VAL A 15 32.07 19.42 10.85
C VAL A 15 31.29 20.28 11.87
N LEU A 16 31.87 20.52 13.00
CA LEU A 16 31.39 21.51 13.99
C LEU A 16 32.61 22.25 14.56
N GLY A 17 33.24 23.05 13.73
CA GLY A 17 34.38 23.84 14.22
C GLY A 17 34.52 25.24 13.65
N SER A 18 33.80 25.59 12.59
CA SER A 18 34.05 26.90 11.93
C SER A 18 32.82 27.75 11.64
N THR A 19 31.63 27.36 12.06
CA THR A 19 30.37 28.05 11.69
C THR A 19 29.72 28.86 12.81
N LEU A 20 30.22 28.81 14.04
CA LEU A 20 29.62 29.53 15.17
C LEU A 20 29.97 31.03 15.22
N LEU A 21 31.03 31.48 14.55
CA LEU A 21 31.40 32.94 14.55
C LEU A 21 30.68 33.69 13.43
N ASP A 22 30.26 33.02 12.34
CA ASP A 22 29.56 33.69 11.23
C ASP A 22 28.07 33.94 11.52
N ALA A 23 27.49 33.22 12.47
CA ALA A 23 26.08 33.34 12.79
C ALA A 23 25.71 34.63 13.53
N LEU A 24 26.69 35.30 14.14
CA LEU A 24 26.45 36.53 14.95
C LEU A 24 26.58 37.83 14.17
N THR A 25 27.05 37.81 12.92
CA THR A 25 27.31 39.02 12.14
C THR A 25 26.52 39.12 10.83
N THR A 26 25.71 38.09 10.48
CA THR A 26 24.92 38.12 9.25
C THR A 26 23.50 38.62 9.49
N PRO A 27 23.01 39.62 8.75
CA PRO A 27 21.63 40.08 8.87
C PRO A 27 20.62 38.99 8.53
N LEU A 28 19.51 38.90 9.27
CA LEU A 28 18.47 37.88 9.14
C LEU A 28 17.85 37.71 7.72
N TRP A 29 17.97 38.71 6.86
CA TRP A 29 17.51 38.60 5.48
C TRP A 29 18.38 37.69 4.60
N ARG A 30 19.64 37.47 4.97
CA ARG A 30 20.57 36.60 4.24
C ARG A 30 20.21 35.11 4.42
N TRP A 31 19.59 34.76 5.55
CA TRP A 31 19.10 33.39 5.81
C TRP A 31 17.91 33.02 4.94
N ARG A 32 17.09 33.97 4.54
CA ARG A 32 15.92 33.73 3.68
C ARG A 32 16.30 33.38 2.25
N ASN A 33 17.48 33.83 1.78
CA ASN A 33 17.93 33.56 0.42
C ASN A 33 18.81 32.30 0.28
N SER A 34 19.36 31.78 1.39
CA SER A 34 20.12 30.51 1.36
C SER A 34 19.24 29.26 1.34
N LEU A 35 17.91 29.43 1.53
CA LEU A 35 16.92 28.38 1.35
C LEU A 35 16.35 28.32 -0.09
N GLN A 36 16.89 29.10 -1.01
CA GLN A 36 16.70 28.77 -2.41
C GLN A 36 17.41 27.45 -2.66
N ALA A 37 16.62 26.39 -2.60
CA ALA A 37 17.06 25.08 -3.02
C ALA A 37 17.76 25.26 -4.38
N THR A 38 19.06 25.03 -4.43
CA THR A 38 19.73 24.78 -5.69
C THR A 38 18.87 23.78 -6.42
N ALA A 39 18.34 24.17 -7.58
CA ALA A 39 17.58 23.26 -8.40
C ALA A 39 18.45 22.02 -8.58
N THR A 40 18.16 20.99 -7.80
CA THR A 40 18.80 19.69 -7.96
C THR A 40 18.54 19.28 -9.39
N ALA A 41 19.59 18.90 -10.11
CA ALA A 41 19.43 18.29 -11.41
C ALA A 41 18.29 17.27 -11.34
N PRO A 42 17.46 17.16 -12.38
CA PRO A 42 16.40 16.16 -12.39
C PRO A 42 17.02 14.81 -12.00
N PRO A 43 16.35 14.03 -11.13
CA PRO A 43 16.89 12.74 -10.72
C PRO A 43 17.26 11.96 -11.96
N ALA A 44 18.45 11.37 -11.95
CA ALA A 44 18.88 10.50 -13.04
C ALA A 44 17.76 9.49 -13.29
N ALA A 45 17.40 9.27 -14.55
CA ALA A 45 16.35 8.33 -14.91
C ALA A 45 16.62 7.00 -14.18
N SER A 46 15.64 6.52 -13.41
CA SER A 46 15.77 5.25 -12.70
C SER A 46 16.04 4.15 -13.73
N PRO A 47 17.04 3.30 -13.52
CA PRO A 47 17.27 2.15 -14.39
C PRO A 47 16.15 1.11 -14.29
N VAL A 48 15.23 1.26 -13.33
CA VAL A 48 14.10 0.37 -13.12
C VAL A 48 12.87 0.94 -13.81
N THR A 49 12.30 0.16 -14.72
CA THR A 49 11.03 0.47 -15.40
C THR A 49 9.94 -0.44 -14.86
N PHE A 50 8.82 0.14 -14.44
CA PHE A 50 7.62 -0.60 -14.08
C PHE A 50 6.65 -0.58 -15.27
N VAL A 51 6.10 -1.75 -15.59
CA VAL A 51 5.08 -1.92 -16.63
C VAL A 51 3.80 -2.40 -15.96
N ASP A 52 2.67 -1.79 -16.29
CA ASP A 52 1.38 -2.25 -15.84
C ASP A 52 0.97 -3.48 -16.66
N VAL A 53 0.89 -4.62 -16.00
CA VAL A 53 0.50 -5.92 -16.58
C VAL A 53 -0.79 -6.46 -15.96
N ALA A 54 -1.51 -5.68 -15.18
CA ALA A 54 -2.65 -6.15 -14.41
C ALA A 54 -3.71 -6.79 -15.31
N ARG A 55 -4.01 -6.19 -16.46
CA ARG A 55 -5.00 -6.69 -17.39
C ARG A 55 -4.58 -8.01 -18.04
N GLU A 56 -3.33 -8.10 -18.50
CA GLU A 56 -2.76 -9.31 -19.09
C GLU A 56 -2.67 -10.44 -18.06
N ALA A 57 -2.39 -10.08 -16.82
CA ALA A 57 -2.34 -11.02 -15.71
C ALA A 57 -3.73 -11.45 -15.20
N GLY A 58 -4.83 -10.94 -15.75
CA GLY A 58 -6.19 -11.33 -15.34
C GLY A 58 -6.73 -10.58 -14.12
N LEU A 59 -6.01 -9.58 -13.59
CA LEU A 59 -6.42 -8.78 -12.43
C LEU A 59 -7.36 -7.66 -12.87
N ASN A 60 -8.63 -7.98 -13.13
CA ASN A 60 -9.59 -7.07 -13.76
C ASN A 60 -10.61 -6.45 -12.79
N ALA A 61 -10.51 -6.71 -11.47
CA ALA A 61 -11.44 -6.15 -10.51
C ALA A 61 -11.35 -4.62 -10.46
N LEU A 62 -12.51 -3.99 -10.48
CA LEU A 62 -12.60 -2.55 -10.35
C LEU A 62 -12.52 -2.15 -8.87
N ASN A 63 -11.57 -1.30 -8.53
CA ASN A 63 -11.47 -0.71 -7.20
C ASN A 63 -12.47 0.45 -7.09
N VAL A 64 -13.45 0.31 -6.20
CA VAL A 64 -14.44 1.35 -5.91
C VAL A 64 -14.18 1.92 -4.53
N TRP A 65 -13.80 3.20 -4.47
CA TRP A 65 -13.49 3.85 -3.19
C TRP A 65 -14.07 5.27 -3.15
N GLY A 66 -15.30 5.38 -2.66
CA GLY A 66 -16.03 6.65 -2.61
C GLY A 66 -16.51 7.16 -3.95
N ALA A 67 -16.98 8.40 -3.99
CA ALA A 67 -17.49 9.05 -5.19
C ALA A 67 -16.37 9.32 -6.21
N VAL A 68 -16.70 9.32 -7.49
CA VAL A 68 -15.75 9.54 -8.58
C VAL A 68 -15.32 11.01 -8.66
N ASP A 69 -16.30 11.91 -8.62
CA ASP A 69 -16.05 13.32 -8.92
C ASP A 69 -15.44 14.10 -7.74
N HIS A 70 -15.83 13.76 -6.52
CA HIS A 70 -15.33 14.42 -5.32
C HIS A 70 -15.42 13.54 -4.09
N LYS A 71 -14.50 13.71 -3.16
CA LYS A 71 -14.49 13.03 -1.86
C LYS A 71 -15.06 13.95 -0.80
N ARG A 72 -16.09 13.50 -0.09
CA ARG A 72 -16.76 14.27 0.97
C ARG A 72 -16.19 13.99 2.34
N TYR A 73 -15.73 12.77 2.55
CA TYR A 73 -15.29 12.29 3.85
C TYR A 73 -13.90 11.66 3.74
N ILE A 74 -13.14 11.73 4.81
CA ILE A 74 -11.77 11.22 4.87
C ILE A 74 -11.67 9.72 4.55
N ILE A 75 -12.70 8.95 4.88
CA ILE A 75 -12.75 7.52 4.58
C ILE A 75 -12.69 7.25 3.07
N GLU A 76 -13.25 8.13 2.26
CA GLU A 76 -13.26 8.02 0.81
C GLU A 76 -11.89 8.31 0.18
N ALA A 77 -10.92 8.81 0.96
CA ALA A 77 -9.58 9.17 0.48
C ALA A 77 -8.50 8.13 0.83
N LYS A 78 -8.83 7.09 1.65
CA LYS A 78 -7.83 6.14 2.14
C LYS A 78 -7.37 5.11 1.10
N GLY A 79 -8.27 4.64 0.26
CA GLY A 79 -8.02 3.54 -0.66
C GLY A 79 -8.18 2.15 -0.03
N SER A 80 -8.01 1.13 -0.84
CA SER A 80 -8.11 -0.28 -0.49
C SER A 80 -6.77 -0.87 -0.03
N GLY A 81 -6.79 -2.10 0.45
CA GLY A 81 -5.62 -2.90 0.79
C GLY A 81 -5.41 -4.05 -0.19
N LEU A 82 -4.24 -4.66 -0.09
CA LEU A 82 -3.87 -5.84 -0.85
C LEU A 82 -3.01 -6.74 0.04
N ALA A 83 -3.21 -8.05 -0.05
CA ALA A 83 -2.37 -9.03 0.60
C ALA A 83 -1.90 -10.08 -0.40
N PHE A 84 -0.67 -10.53 -0.23
CA PHE A 84 -0.10 -11.70 -0.85
C PHE A 84 -0.03 -12.80 0.20
N PHE A 85 -0.62 -13.96 -0.07
CA PHE A 85 -0.57 -15.14 0.80
C PHE A 85 -0.90 -16.38 -0.02
N ASP A 86 -0.54 -17.55 0.48
CA ASP A 86 -0.81 -18.83 -0.17
C ASP A 86 -2.11 -19.41 0.39
N TYR A 87 -3.25 -19.10 -0.26
CA TYR A 87 -4.57 -19.43 0.28
C TYR A 87 -4.90 -20.92 0.25
N ASP A 88 -4.26 -21.68 -0.60
CA ASP A 88 -4.52 -23.13 -0.76
C ASP A 88 -3.28 -24.00 -0.49
N ASN A 89 -2.22 -23.43 0.11
CA ASN A 89 -0.97 -24.10 0.49
C ASN A 89 -0.28 -24.83 -0.68
N ASP A 90 -0.35 -24.22 -1.89
CA ASP A 90 0.26 -24.79 -3.09
C ASP A 90 1.71 -24.31 -3.34
N GLY A 91 2.23 -23.45 -2.47
CA GLY A 91 3.58 -22.88 -2.50
C GLY A 91 3.72 -21.63 -3.37
N TRP A 92 2.61 -21.08 -3.88
CA TRP A 92 2.59 -19.87 -4.70
C TRP A 92 1.72 -18.81 -4.07
N LEU A 93 2.23 -17.56 -4.08
CA LEU A 93 1.48 -16.47 -3.49
C LEU A 93 0.32 -16.06 -4.38
N ASP A 94 -0.85 -16.03 -3.79
CA ASP A 94 -2.10 -15.52 -4.33
C ASP A 94 -2.31 -14.06 -3.94
N ILE A 95 -3.33 -13.43 -4.51
CA ILE A 95 -3.64 -12.03 -4.26
C ILE A 95 -5.05 -11.90 -3.69
N TYR A 96 -5.16 -11.36 -2.48
CA TYR A 96 -6.43 -10.87 -1.98
C TYR A 96 -6.49 -9.35 -2.08
N PHE A 97 -7.42 -8.86 -2.87
CA PHE A 97 -7.63 -7.46 -3.14
C PHE A 97 -8.88 -6.97 -2.42
N THR A 98 -8.70 -6.06 -1.46
CA THR A 98 -9.83 -5.49 -0.73
C THR A 98 -10.51 -4.41 -1.55
N ASN A 99 -11.81 -4.24 -1.35
CA ASN A 99 -12.57 -3.22 -2.05
C ASN A 99 -13.33 -2.33 -1.05
N GLY A 100 -13.74 -1.19 -1.53
CA GLY A 100 -14.59 -0.26 -0.80
C GLY A 100 -16.00 -0.22 -1.35
N THR A 101 -16.65 0.89 -1.14
CA THR A 101 -17.98 1.18 -1.66
C THR A 101 -18.15 2.70 -1.80
N ARG A 102 -19.38 3.16 -1.96
CA ARG A 102 -19.76 4.58 -1.97
C ARG A 102 -20.78 4.83 -0.88
N LEU A 103 -20.64 5.92 -0.16
CA LEU A 103 -21.55 6.27 0.96
C LEU A 103 -22.96 6.61 0.48
N ASP A 104 -23.07 7.16 -0.72
CA ASP A 104 -24.32 7.62 -1.32
C ASP A 104 -24.91 6.63 -2.34
N ALA A 105 -24.29 5.46 -2.52
CA ALA A 105 -24.75 4.48 -3.49
C ALA A 105 -25.80 3.54 -2.87
N ASN A 106 -26.91 3.43 -3.56
CA ASN A 106 -27.91 2.39 -3.30
C ASN A 106 -27.69 1.26 -4.33
N TRP A 107 -26.86 0.31 -3.98
CA TRP A 107 -26.55 -0.83 -4.84
C TRP A 107 -27.73 -1.78 -4.94
N ALA A 108 -28.08 -2.20 -6.15
CA ALA A 108 -29.01 -3.31 -6.33
C ALA A 108 -28.45 -4.60 -5.67
N PRO A 109 -29.30 -5.54 -5.24
CA PRO A 109 -28.84 -6.79 -4.65
C PRO A 109 -27.79 -7.49 -5.52
N GLY A 110 -26.66 -7.87 -4.92
CA GLY A 110 -25.53 -8.52 -5.61
C GLY A 110 -24.74 -7.64 -6.57
N LYS A 111 -24.93 -6.32 -6.57
CA LYS A 111 -24.18 -5.37 -7.42
C LYS A 111 -23.23 -4.47 -6.65
N ALA A 112 -23.20 -4.57 -5.32
CA ALA A 112 -22.22 -3.86 -4.52
C ALA A 112 -20.80 -4.37 -4.86
N PRO A 113 -19.79 -3.48 -4.89
CA PRO A 113 -18.40 -3.90 -5.06
C PRO A 113 -17.99 -4.90 -3.98
N THR A 114 -17.26 -5.93 -4.37
CA THR A 114 -16.74 -6.96 -3.47
C THR A 114 -15.22 -6.94 -3.46
N SER A 115 -14.64 -7.47 -2.39
CA SER A 115 -13.24 -7.88 -2.39
C SER A 115 -13.04 -9.09 -3.28
N HIS A 116 -11.84 -9.30 -3.79
CA HIS A 116 -11.53 -10.37 -4.74
C HIS A 116 -10.35 -11.20 -4.27
N LEU A 117 -10.44 -12.52 -4.45
CA LEU A 117 -9.34 -13.46 -4.31
C LEU A 117 -8.93 -13.96 -5.68
N TYR A 118 -7.66 -13.81 -6.00
CA TYR A 118 -7.06 -14.23 -7.25
C TYR A 118 -6.03 -15.33 -7.01
N LYS A 119 -6.31 -16.53 -7.53
CA LYS A 119 -5.37 -17.64 -7.49
C LYS A 119 -4.28 -17.46 -8.53
N ASN A 120 -3.03 -17.71 -8.14
CA ASN A 120 -1.87 -17.71 -9.02
C ASN A 120 -1.85 -18.96 -9.91
N ASN A 121 -1.82 -18.75 -11.22
CA ASN A 121 -1.75 -19.84 -12.21
C ASN A 121 -0.33 -20.36 -12.47
N ARG A 122 0.70 -19.78 -11.80
CA ARG A 122 2.13 -20.15 -11.91
C ARG A 122 2.77 -19.80 -13.27
N ASP A 123 2.09 -19.04 -14.10
CA ASP A 123 2.54 -18.59 -15.43
C ASP A 123 2.57 -17.07 -15.56
N GLY A 124 2.42 -16.35 -14.44
CA GLY A 124 2.32 -14.89 -14.39
C GLY A 124 0.90 -14.37 -14.57
N THR A 125 -0.10 -15.27 -14.63
CA THR A 125 -1.52 -14.91 -14.66
C THR A 125 -2.23 -15.34 -13.40
N PHE A 126 -3.44 -14.80 -13.19
CA PHE A 126 -4.27 -15.08 -12.03
C PHE A 126 -5.71 -15.38 -12.46
N THR A 127 -6.38 -16.23 -11.69
CA THR A 127 -7.80 -16.56 -11.87
C THR A 127 -8.59 -16.03 -10.67
N ASP A 128 -9.67 -15.31 -10.94
CA ASP A 128 -10.61 -14.88 -9.88
C ASP A 128 -11.38 -16.09 -9.34
N VAL A 129 -11.14 -16.41 -8.07
CA VAL A 129 -11.76 -17.54 -7.36
C VAL A 129 -12.66 -17.06 -6.20
N THR A 130 -13.01 -15.79 -6.19
CA THR A 130 -13.76 -15.13 -5.12
C THR A 130 -15.05 -15.85 -4.76
N GLU A 131 -15.85 -16.28 -5.74
CA GLU A 131 -17.14 -16.93 -5.50
C GLU A 131 -17.00 -18.24 -4.71
N HIS A 132 -15.93 -18.99 -4.97
CA HIS A 132 -15.69 -20.29 -4.34
C HIS A 132 -15.02 -20.17 -2.96
N SER A 133 -14.28 -19.10 -2.73
CA SER A 133 -13.53 -18.89 -1.49
C SER A 133 -14.39 -18.42 -0.31
N GLY A 134 -15.57 -17.86 -0.57
CA GLY A 134 -16.37 -17.18 0.44
C GLY A 134 -15.79 -15.86 0.94
N LEU A 135 -14.72 -15.34 0.34
CA LEU A 135 -14.02 -14.11 0.72
C LEU A 135 -14.54 -12.85 0.01
N GLY A 136 -15.54 -13.00 -0.85
CA GLY A 136 -16.21 -11.87 -1.53
C GLY A 136 -17.03 -11.04 -0.56
N ARG A 137 -16.40 -10.08 0.11
CA ARG A 137 -17.03 -9.20 1.10
C ARG A 137 -17.31 -7.83 0.50
N THR A 138 -18.48 -7.29 0.84
CA THR A 138 -18.87 -5.92 0.47
C THR A 138 -18.65 -4.98 1.66
N GLY A 139 -18.46 -3.69 1.38
CA GLY A 139 -18.30 -2.65 2.40
C GLY A 139 -16.97 -1.94 2.31
N TRP A 140 -16.67 -1.12 3.32
CA TRP A 140 -15.41 -0.37 3.39
C TRP A 140 -14.33 -1.22 4.07
N GLN A 141 -13.62 -2.02 3.29
CA GLN A 141 -12.53 -2.84 3.80
C GLN A 141 -11.20 -2.07 3.74
N THR A 142 -10.79 -1.51 4.87
CA THR A 142 -9.70 -0.53 4.97
C THR A 142 -8.32 -1.16 5.21
N GLY A 143 -8.27 -2.41 5.63
CA GLY A 143 -7.01 -3.07 5.93
C GLY A 143 -7.16 -4.58 5.96
N ILE A 144 -6.02 -5.24 5.87
CA ILE A 144 -5.91 -6.69 5.91
C ILE A 144 -4.60 -7.08 6.60
N CYS A 145 -4.65 -8.14 7.38
CA CYS A 145 -3.50 -8.78 7.97
C CYS A 145 -3.57 -10.29 7.68
N VAL A 146 -2.43 -10.88 7.39
CA VAL A 146 -2.29 -12.31 7.12
C VAL A 146 -1.43 -12.94 8.22
N GLY A 147 -1.80 -14.11 8.68
CA GLY A 147 -1.01 -14.89 9.62
C GLY A 147 -1.81 -16.07 10.16
N ASP A 148 -1.13 -17.14 10.47
CA ASP A 148 -1.68 -18.32 11.12
C ASP A 148 -1.94 -18.01 12.60
N TYR A 149 -3.16 -17.64 12.96
CA TYR A 149 -3.48 -17.16 14.30
C TYR A 149 -3.75 -18.29 15.28
N ASP A 150 -4.22 -19.43 14.80
CA ASP A 150 -4.54 -20.60 15.63
C ASP A 150 -3.50 -21.75 15.51
N ASN A 151 -2.46 -21.52 14.72
CA ASN A 151 -1.32 -22.43 14.51
C ASN A 151 -1.73 -23.76 13.91
N ASP A 152 -2.65 -23.74 12.96
CA ASP A 152 -3.12 -24.91 12.21
C ASP A 152 -2.34 -25.18 10.92
N GLY A 153 -1.43 -24.26 10.53
CA GLY A 153 -0.58 -24.36 9.36
C GLY A 153 -1.18 -23.73 8.10
N TRP A 154 -2.32 -23.05 8.24
CA TRP A 154 -2.95 -22.27 7.17
C TRP A 154 -2.88 -20.78 7.50
N ASP A 155 -2.74 -19.98 6.46
CA ASP A 155 -2.78 -18.54 6.63
C ASP A 155 -4.22 -18.05 6.85
N ASP A 156 -4.45 -17.37 7.98
CA ASP A 156 -5.71 -16.68 8.28
C ASP A 156 -5.71 -15.25 7.78
N LEU A 157 -6.90 -14.73 7.51
CA LEU A 157 -7.11 -13.36 7.09
C LEU A 157 -7.90 -12.58 8.15
N PHE A 158 -7.27 -11.56 8.73
CA PHE A 158 -7.98 -10.58 9.55
C PHE A 158 -8.31 -9.34 8.71
N CYS A 159 -9.60 -9.12 8.46
CA CYS A 159 -10.09 -8.08 7.59
C CYS A 159 -10.70 -6.93 8.42
N CYS A 160 -10.15 -5.73 8.27
CA CYS A 160 -10.65 -4.53 8.94
C CYS A 160 -11.67 -3.80 8.07
N PHE A 161 -12.88 -3.69 8.56
CA PHE A 161 -13.95 -2.92 7.91
C PHE A 161 -14.28 -1.66 8.70
N TRP A 162 -14.81 -0.67 8.03
CA TRP A 162 -15.43 0.45 8.73
C TRP A 162 -16.71 -0.02 9.41
N GLY A 163 -16.73 0.08 10.74
CA GLY A 163 -17.85 -0.31 11.59
C GLY A 163 -17.75 -1.71 12.21
N HIS A 164 -17.00 -2.65 11.62
CA HIS A 164 -16.77 -3.98 12.15
C HIS A 164 -15.51 -4.63 11.55
N ASN A 165 -15.05 -5.71 12.16
CA ASN A 165 -13.95 -6.53 11.66
C ASN A 165 -14.41 -7.98 11.52
N ILE A 166 -13.71 -8.73 10.68
CA ILE A 166 -13.94 -10.16 10.45
C ILE A 166 -12.60 -10.86 10.43
#